data_b83ff8c81be2eeb08957cb8f3d2b3aad
#
_entry.id   b83ff8c81be2eeb08957cb8f3d2b3aad
#
_cell.length_a   1.000
_cell.length_b   1.000
_cell.length_c   1.000
_cell.angle_alpha   90.00
_cell.angle_beta   90.00
_cell.angle_gamma   90.00
#
_symmetry.space_group_name_H-M   'P 1'
#
loop_
_entity.id
_entity.type
_entity.pdbx_description
1 polymer ?
#
loop_
_entity_poly.entity_id
_entity_poly.type
_entity_poly.pdbx_seq_one_letter_code
_entity_poly.pdbx_strand_id
1 'polypeptide(L)'
;MNFLEVLQIRKSLPYEWRRIIERTSNLSDMNEPCFSYKGKVIQISKANSKTAYLYFRESINKVPTCIRKWIEYFPHLDEKAQRDNFTRTFLMTKETKLQSFQYKILHRYIHCRKKLHEMTIIDSPNCEHCGTLDTIIHFFVECDYVVQFWSHLQNWINTVYSERIAFHYTEQNILFGINDATEFSKVVNYISLIAKYFIYTNRLKSNHVLDMRTFFSILKYKLRIEKNISTKNKSTHFDKFIRTFEAIPM
;
A
#
# COMPACT_ATOMS: atom_id res chain seq x y z
N MET A 1 -19.53 36.97 -6.02
CA MET A 1 -18.09 36.88 -6.31
C MET A 1 -17.55 38.28 -6.48
N ASN A 2 -16.57 38.67 -5.69
CA ASN A 2 -15.97 40.02 -5.69
C ASN A 2 -15.06 40.17 -6.92
N PHE A 3 -14.91 41.41 -7.46
CA PHE A 3 -14.03 41.69 -8.60
C PHE A 3 -12.56 41.25 -8.39
N LEU A 4 -12.07 41.33 -7.16
CA LEU A 4 -10.73 40.86 -6.80
C LEU A 4 -10.60 39.35 -6.86
N GLU A 5 -11.63 38.59 -6.48
CA GLU A 5 -11.67 37.12 -6.58
C GLU A 5 -11.65 36.69 -8.05
N VAL A 6 -12.38 37.38 -8.91
CA VAL A 6 -12.38 37.10 -10.37
C VAL A 6 -11.00 37.36 -10.97
N LEU A 7 -10.33 38.46 -10.57
CA LEU A 7 -8.98 38.79 -11.01
C LEU A 7 -7.93 37.76 -10.51
N GLN A 8 -8.07 37.26 -9.28
CA GLN A 8 -7.18 36.24 -8.74
C GLN A 8 -7.34 34.94 -9.49
N ILE A 9 -8.58 34.49 -9.74
CA ILE A 9 -8.86 33.29 -10.53
C ILE A 9 -8.31 33.47 -11.94
N ARG A 10 -8.54 34.61 -12.59
CA ARG A 10 -8.02 34.90 -13.95
C ARG A 10 -6.49 34.89 -13.99
N LYS A 11 -5.80 35.39 -12.97
CA LYS A 11 -4.34 35.39 -12.88
C LYS A 11 -3.75 33.99 -12.61
N SER A 12 -4.50 33.11 -11.93
CA SER A 12 -4.07 31.74 -11.66
C SER A 12 -4.17 30.81 -12.87
N LEU A 13 -4.91 31.21 -13.91
CA LEU A 13 -5.03 30.42 -15.12
C LEU A 13 -3.73 30.48 -15.95
N PRO A 14 -3.26 29.38 -16.55
CA PRO A 14 -2.17 29.37 -17.52
C PRO A 14 -2.42 30.37 -18.66
N TYR A 15 -1.33 30.98 -19.17
CA TYR A 15 -1.41 32.00 -20.23
C TYR A 15 -2.20 31.50 -21.46
N GLU A 16 -1.98 30.28 -21.90
CA GLU A 16 -2.69 29.65 -23.01
C GLU A 16 -4.21 29.64 -22.83
N TRP A 17 -4.66 29.30 -21.62
CA TRP A 17 -6.08 29.24 -21.28
C TRP A 17 -6.72 30.63 -21.22
N ARG A 18 -6.00 31.63 -20.71
CA ARG A 18 -6.45 33.02 -20.73
C ARG A 18 -6.69 33.51 -22.16
N ARG A 19 -5.79 33.19 -23.07
CA ARG A 19 -5.89 33.55 -24.49
C ARG A 19 -7.07 32.87 -25.18
N ILE A 20 -7.37 31.62 -24.83
CA ILE A 20 -8.55 30.89 -25.35
C ILE A 20 -9.83 31.57 -24.85
N ILE A 21 -9.93 31.87 -23.54
CA ILE A 21 -11.09 32.52 -22.93
C ILE A 21 -11.32 33.91 -23.55
N GLU A 22 -10.28 34.68 -23.79
CA GLU A 22 -10.39 36.00 -24.42
C GLU A 22 -10.86 35.96 -25.89
N ARG A 23 -10.48 34.89 -26.61
CA ARG A 23 -10.97 34.65 -27.98
C ARG A 23 -12.41 34.18 -28.02
N THR A 24 -12.86 33.43 -27.02
CA THR A 24 -14.22 32.88 -26.93
C THR A 24 -15.23 33.82 -26.32
N SER A 25 -14.81 34.91 -25.66
CA SER A 25 -15.72 35.93 -25.06
C SER A 25 -16.59 36.67 -26.07
N ASN A 26 -16.31 36.55 -27.38
CA ASN A 26 -17.11 37.15 -28.45
C ASN A 26 -18.14 36.18 -29.08
N LEU A 27 -18.30 35.00 -28.54
CA LEU A 27 -19.26 33.98 -29.02
C LEU A 27 -20.54 34.03 -28.17
N SER A 28 -21.45 34.92 -28.53
CA SER A 28 -22.76 35.09 -27.88
C SER A 28 -23.75 33.92 -28.04
N ASP A 29 -23.37 32.86 -28.78
CA ASP A 29 -24.22 31.71 -29.09
C ASP A 29 -23.64 30.32 -28.74
N MET A 30 -22.68 30.26 -27.83
CA MET A 30 -22.17 28.96 -27.40
C MET A 30 -23.12 28.36 -26.35
N ASN A 31 -23.68 27.20 -26.65
CA ASN A 31 -24.32 26.35 -25.67
C ASN A 31 -23.36 26.20 -24.47
N GLU A 32 -23.91 26.31 -23.25
CA GLU A 32 -23.14 26.20 -22.03
C GLU A 32 -22.27 24.93 -22.07
N PRO A 33 -20.94 25.04 -21.80
CA PRO A 33 -20.07 23.90 -21.87
C PRO A 33 -20.54 22.81 -20.91
N CYS A 34 -20.61 21.58 -21.43
CA CYS A 34 -21.08 20.40 -20.70
C CYS A 34 -20.08 19.26 -20.85
N PHE A 35 -20.16 18.28 -19.93
CA PHE A 35 -19.44 17.02 -20.01
C PHE A 35 -20.41 15.85 -19.81
N SER A 36 -20.09 14.70 -20.41
CA SER A 36 -20.86 13.47 -20.21
C SER A 36 -20.26 12.63 -19.08
N TYR A 37 -21.04 12.30 -18.07
CA TYR A 37 -20.65 11.45 -16.96
C TYR A 37 -21.74 10.42 -16.66
N LYS A 38 -21.40 9.12 -16.72
CA LYS A 38 -22.32 7.99 -16.51
C LYS A 38 -23.60 8.09 -17.35
N GLY A 39 -23.44 8.43 -18.63
CA GLY A 39 -24.55 8.56 -19.59
C GLY A 39 -25.43 9.80 -19.41
N LYS A 40 -25.09 10.72 -18.50
CA LYS A 40 -25.78 11.99 -18.29
C LYS A 40 -24.92 13.16 -18.77
N VAL A 41 -25.52 14.04 -19.55
CA VAL A 41 -24.90 15.32 -19.92
C VAL A 41 -25.12 16.31 -18.79
N ILE A 42 -24.00 16.86 -18.27
CA ILE A 42 -23.98 17.77 -17.12
C ILE A 42 -23.41 19.11 -17.56
N GLN A 43 -24.15 20.17 -17.39
CA GLN A 43 -23.69 21.54 -17.62
C GLN A 43 -22.67 21.92 -16.55
N ILE A 44 -21.60 22.60 -16.92
CA ILE A 44 -20.52 22.96 -15.97
C ILE A 44 -21.05 23.81 -14.83
N SER A 45 -21.96 24.75 -15.09
CA SER A 45 -22.59 25.60 -14.06
C SER A 45 -23.40 24.80 -13.03
N LYS A 46 -23.93 23.65 -13.42
CA LYS A 46 -24.75 22.75 -12.55
C LYS A 46 -23.92 21.61 -11.95
N ALA A 47 -22.64 21.48 -12.33
CA ALA A 47 -21.76 20.45 -11.81
C ALA A 47 -21.31 20.83 -10.38
N ASN A 48 -21.58 19.96 -9.42
CA ASN A 48 -20.95 20.09 -8.11
C ASN A 48 -19.49 19.58 -8.16
N SER A 49 -18.65 20.07 -7.23
CA SER A 49 -17.21 19.74 -7.15
C SER A 49 -16.96 18.22 -7.12
N LYS A 50 -17.84 17.45 -6.46
CA LYS A 50 -17.73 16.00 -6.38
C LYS A 50 -17.93 15.34 -7.75
N THR A 51 -18.91 15.76 -8.51
CA THR A 51 -19.19 15.22 -9.85
C THR A 51 -18.08 15.56 -10.83
N ALA A 52 -17.61 16.81 -10.82
CA ALA A 52 -16.46 17.24 -11.63
C ALA A 52 -15.19 16.45 -11.27
N TYR A 53 -14.90 16.29 -9.98
CA TYR A 53 -13.77 15.49 -9.52
C TYR A 53 -13.86 14.02 -9.98
N LEU A 54 -15.03 13.40 -9.87
CA LEU A 54 -15.23 12.01 -10.29
C LEU A 54 -15.04 11.85 -11.80
N TYR A 55 -15.55 12.80 -12.59
CA TYR A 55 -15.36 12.82 -14.05
C TYR A 55 -13.87 12.89 -14.41
N PHE A 56 -13.13 13.87 -13.87
CA PHE A 56 -11.70 14.01 -14.12
C PHE A 56 -10.91 12.80 -13.62
N ARG A 57 -11.26 12.28 -12.46
CA ARG A 57 -10.61 11.08 -11.93
C ARG A 57 -10.77 9.89 -12.86
N GLU A 58 -11.96 9.65 -13.40
CA GLU A 58 -12.20 8.53 -14.33
C GLU A 58 -11.47 8.73 -15.66
N SER A 59 -11.42 9.95 -16.18
CA SER A 59 -10.72 10.25 -17.45
C SER A 59 -9.19 10.13 -17.33
N ILE A 60 -8.63 10.42 -16.15
CA ILE A 60 -7.18 10.39 -15.90
C ILE A 60 -6.72 9.06 -15.30
N ASN A 61 -7.65 8.26 -14.77
CA ASN A 61 -7.34 7.07 -13.98
C ASN A 61 -6.75 5.96 -14.84
N LYS A 62 -5.44 5.97 -15.01
CA LYS A 62 -4.69 4.87 -15.62
C LYS A 62 -4.41 3.80 -14.58
N VAL A 63 -4.53 2.54 -14.97
CA VAL A 63 -4.11 1.41 -14.14
C VAL A 63 -2.62 1.58 -13.80
N PRO A 64 -2.23 1.62 -12.53
CA PRO A 64 -0.83 1.75 -12.14
C PRO A 64 0.04 0.66 -12.78
N THR A 65 1.20 1.03 -13.28
CA THR A 65 2.13 0.09 -13.95
C THR A 65 2.56 -1.06 -13.04
N CYS A 66 2.58 -0.86 -11.73
CA CYS A 66 2.87 -1.90 -10.76
C CYS A 66 1.85 -3.05 -10.80
N ILE A 67 0.58 -2.77 -11.06
CA ILE A 67 -0.48 -3.79 -11.15
C ILE A 67 -0.18 -4.75 -12.29
N ARG A 68 0.17 -4.24 -13.48
CA ARG A 68 0.55 -5.08 -14.63
C ARG A 68 1.74 -5.99 -14.28
N LYS A 69 2.79 -5.43 -13.67
CA LYS A 69 3.97 -6.20 -13.25
C LYS A 69 3.68 -7.25 -12.20
N TRP A 70 2.67 -7.05 -11.34
CA TRP A 70 2.25 -8.06 -10.39
C TRP A 70 1.41 -9.15 -11.05
N ILE A 71 0.56 -8.83 -12.02
CA ILE A 71 -0.21 -9.80 -12.80
C ILE A 71 0.73 -10.67 -13.66
N GLU A 72 1.79 -10.10 -14.24
CA GLU A 72 2.82 -10.87 -14.97
C GLU A 72 3.48 -11.93 -14.07
N TYR A 73 3.74 -11.60 -12.80
CA TYR A 73 4.34 -12.55 -11.85
C TYR A 73 3.31 -13.50 -11.22
N PHE A 74 2.11 -13.01 -10.92
CA PHE A 74 0.99 -13.77 -10.36
C PHE A 74 -0.22 -13.72 -11.32
N PRO A 75 -0.26 -14.57 -12.35
CA PRO A 75 -1.32 -14.51 -13.39
C PRO A 75 -2.74 -14.71 -12.87
N HIS A 76 -2.90 -15.32 -11.68
CA HIS A 76 -4.20 -15.55 -11.04
C HIS A 76 -4.75 -14.31 -10.31
N LEU A 77 -3.95 -13.25 -10.17
CA LEU A 77 -4.39 -12.00 -9.54
C LEU A 77 -5.03 -11.09 -10.58
N ASP A 78 -6.35 -10.93 -10.49
CA ASP A 78 -7.07 -9.96 -11.30
C ASP A 78 -6.83 -8.51 -10.81
N GLU A 79 -7.24 -7.53 -11.61
CA GLU A 79 -7.09 -6.11 -11.27
C GLU A 79 -7.88 -5.73 -10.02
N LYS A 80 -9.02 -6.37 -9.75
CA LYS A 80 -9.84 -6.10 -8.58
C LYS A 80 -9.11 -6.54 -7.32
N ALA A 81 -8.57 -7.77 -7.29
CA ALA A 81 -7.78 -8.28 -6.18
C ALA A 81 -6.58 -7.36 -5.89
N GLN A 82 -5.93 -6.84 -6.94
CA GLN A 82 -4.83 -5.90 -6.79
C GLN A 82 -5.28 -4.57 -6.15
N ARG A 83 -6.41 -4.01 -6.57
CA ARG A 83 -6.98 -2.79 -5.95
C ARG A 83 -7.33 -3.02 -4.48
N ASP A 84 -7.89 -4.19 -4.15
CA ASP A 84 -8.23 -4.56 -2.78
C ASP A 84 -6.98 -4.66 -1.89
N ASN A 85 -5.83 -5.09 -2.44
CA ASN A 85 -4.55 -5.10 -1.73
C ASN A 85 -4.12 -3.69 -1.26
N PHE A 86 -4.35 -2.65 -2.07
CA PHE A 86 -4.07 -1.27 -1.67
C PHE A 86 -4.97 -0.82 -0.52
N THR A 87 -6.26 -1.14 -0.58
CA THR A 87 -7.22 -0.81 0.49
C THR A 87 -6.87 -1.54 1.79
N ARG A 88 -6.50 -2.82 1.69
CA ARG A 88 -6.12 -3.66 2.84
C ARG A 88 -4.96 -3.08 3.63
N THR A 89 -4.03 -2.38 3.00
CA THR A 89 -2.92 -1.71 3.67
C THR A 89 -3.39 -0.80 4.81
N PHE A 90 -4.48 -0.06 4.61
CA PHE A 90 -5.05 0.85 5.61
C PHE A 90 -5.88 0.13 6.69
N LEU A 91 -6.26 -1.13 6.44
CA LEU A 91 -6.95 -1.98 7.40
C LEU A 91 -5.99 -2.74 8.32
N MET A 92 -4.76 -3.02 7.85
CA MET A 92 -3.77 -3.79 8.60
C MET A 92 -3.23 -3.04 9.84
N THR A 93 -3.06 -1.73 9.76
CA THR A 93 -2.42 -0.93 10.81
C THR A 93 -2.90 0.52 10.76
N LYS A 94 -2.83 1.22 11.87
CA LYS A 94 -3.02 2.67 11.96
C LYS A 94 -1.70 3.44 11.95
N GLU A 95 -0.57 2.74 12.04
CA GLU A 95 0.75 3.36 11.96
C GLU A 95 1.07 3.76 10.51
N THR A 96 1.11 5.07 10.22
CA THR A 96 1.31 5.61 8.88
C THR A 96 2.64 5.19 8.25
N LYS A 97 3.68 4.97 9.07
CA LYS A 97 4.98 4.48 8.60
C LYS A 97 4.87 3.08 7.99
N LEU A 98 4.13 2.17 8.64
CA LEU A 98 3.90 0.82 8.14
C LEU A 98 2.94 0.81 6.95
N GLN A 99 1.93 1.67 6.94
CA GLN A 99 1.06 1.86 5.77
C GLN A 99 1.88 2.31 4.56
N SER A 100 2.71 3.32 4.73
CA SER A 100 3.60 3.82 3.67
C SER A 100 4.59 2.75 3.19
N PHE A 101 5.12 1.93 4.10
CA PHE A 101 6.01 0.83 3.76
C PHE A 101 5.29 -0.24 2.91
N GLN A 102 4.12 -0.71 3.32
CA GLN A 102 3.33 -1.67 2.53
C GLN A 102 2.92 -1.09 1.17
N TYR A 103 2.54 0.18 1.14
CA TYR A 103 2.22 0.87 -0.11
C TYR A 103 3.41 0.87 -1.09
N LYS A 104 4.64 1.08 -0.58
CA LYS A 104 5.86 0.99 -1.39
C LYS A 104 6.11 -0.43 -1.92
N ILE A 105 5.80 -1.48 -1.15
CA ILE A 105 5.87 -2.88 -1.63
C ILE A 105 4.90 -3.05 -2.80
N LEU A 106 3.64 -2.65 -2.64
CA LEU A 106 2.61 -2.78 -3.67
C LEU A 106 2.97 -2.03 -4.95
N HIS A 107 3.59 -0.86 -4.83
CA HIS A 107 4.10 -0.09 -5.97
C HIS A 107 5.43 -0.61 -6.52
N ARG A 108 6.01 -1.67 -5.94
CA ARG A 108 7.35 -2.20 -6.27
C ARG A 108 8.45 -1.15 -6.11
N TYR A 109 8.28 -0.25 -5.14
CA TYR A 109 9.18 0.87 -4.86
C TYR A 109 10.00 0.65 -3.58
N ILE A 110 10.50 -0.58 -3.41
CA ILE A 110 11.41 -0.95 -2.33
C ILE A 110 12.84 -0.97 -2.87
N HIS A 111 13.77 -0.47 -2.08
CA HIS A 111 15.19 -0.44 -2.41
C HIS A 111 15.82 -1.83 -2.17
N CYS A 112 15.52 -2.79 -3.06
CA CYS A 112 16.30 -4.02 -3.19
C CYS A 112 17.57 -3.75 -4.02
N ARG A 113 18.57 -4.62 -3.96
CA ARG A 113 19.87 -4.38 -4.62
C ARG A 113 19.74 -4.22 -6.13
N LYS A 114 18.88 -5.00 -6.78
CA LYS A 114 18.56 -4.78 -8.19
C LYS A 114 18.15 -3.32 -8.45
N LYS A 115 17.27 -2.77 -7.63
CA LYS A 115 16.80 -1.39 -7.80
C LYS A 115 17.87 -0.36 -7.51
N LEU A 116 18.69 -0.57 -6.49
CA LEU A 116 19.81 0.31 -6.16
C LEU A 116 20.87 0.29 -7.26
N HIS A 117 21.14 -0.88 -7.86
CA HIS A 117 22.05 -1.01 -9.00
C HIS A 117 21.51 -0.29 -10.25
N GLU A 118 20.22 -0.43 -10.56
CA GLU A 118 19.55 0.32 -11.63
C GLU A 118 19.66 1.85 -11.45
N MET A 119 19.77 2.31 -10.19
CA MET A 119 19.99 3.71 -9.82
C MET A 119 21.46 4.10 -9.71
N THR A 120 22.38 3.21 -10.06
CA THR A 120 23.84 3.41 -9.98
C THR A 120 24.35 3.74 -8.56
N ILE A 121 23.64 3.29 -7.52
CA ILE A 121 24.02 3.52 -6.11
C ILE A 121 24.98 2.43 -5.62
N ILE A 122 24.88 1.21 -6.15
CA ILE A 122 25.72 0.06 -5.82
C ILE A 122 26.19 -0.65 -7.08
N ASP A 123 27.33 -1.35 -7.00
CA ASP A 123 27.97 -2.00 -8.15
C ASP A 123 27.34 -3.34 -8.53
N SER A 124 26.72 -4.05 -7.59
CA SER A 124 26.17 -5.39 -7.84
C SER A 124 24.69 -5.47 -7.51
N PRO A 125 23.85 -5.99 -8.43
CA PRO A 125 22.43 -6.20 -8.19
C PRO A 125 22.13 -7.46 -7.36
N ASN A 126 23.15 -8.26 -7.02
CA ASN A 126 22.98 -9.56 -6.40
C ASN A 126 22.86 -9.47 -4.88
N CYS A 127 22.11 -10.41 -4.30
CA CYS A 127 21.96 -10.57 -2.86
C CYS A 127 23.31 -10.93 -2.20
N GLU A 128 23.65 -10.27 -1.10
CA GLU A 128 24.89 -10.54 -0.35
C GLU A 128 24.87 -11.90 0.38
N HIS A 129 23.67 -12.45 0.63
CA HIS A 129 23.53 -13.72 1.36
C HIS A 129 23.64 -14.96 0.48
N CYS A 130 23.05 -14.92 -0.73
CA CYS A 130 22.97 -16.11 -1.59
C CYS A 130 23.51 -15.87 -3.02
N GLY A 131 23.91 -14.66 -3.37
CA GLY A 131 24.47 -14.33 -4.68
C GLY A 131 23.47 -14.22 -5.83
N THR A 132 22.18 -14.55 -5.61
CA THR A 132 21.14 -14.44 -6.65
C THR A 132 20.68 -13.00 -6.84
N LEU A 133 20.04 -12.72 -7.99
CA LEU A 133 19.52 -11.39 -8.30
C LEU A 133 18.50 -10.92 -7.24
N ASP A 134 18.79 -9.82 -6.54
CA ASP A 134 17.99 -9.32 -5.45
C ASP A 134 16.79 -8.48 -5.95
N THR A 135 15.76 -9.16 -6.41
CA THR A 135 14.46 -8.57 -6.76
C THR A 135 13.63 -8.31 -5.50
N ILE A 136 12.50 -7.60 -5.62
CA ILE A 136 11.57 -7.40 -4.49
C ILE A 136 11.01 -8.73 -3.98
N ILE A 137 10.82 -9.71 -4.86
CA ILE A 137 10.30 -11.03 -4.50
C ILE A 137 11.39 -11.81 -3.78
N HIS A 138 12.58 -11.88 -4.37
CA HIS A 138 13.74 -12.48 -3.71
C HIS A 138 13.97 -11.86 -2.33
N PHE A 139 13.89 -10.55 -2.22
CA PHE A 139 14.12 -9.81 -0.99
C PHE A 139 13.20 -10.24 0.16
N PHE A 140 11.92 -10.47 -0.11
CA PHE A 140 10.93 -10.78 0.93
C PHE A 140 10.53 -12.26 1.01
N VAL A 141 10.78 -13.06 -0.04
CA VAL A 141 10.17 -14.39 -0.18
C VAL A 141 11.20 -15.47 -0.49
N GLU A 142 12.01 -15.32 -1.54
CA GLU A 142 12.78 -16.41 -2.12
C GLU A 142 14.16 -16.63 -1.51
N CYS A 143 14.73 -15.63 -0.85
CA CYS A 143 16.06 -15.73 -0.26
C CYS A 143 16.08 -16.77 0.87
N ASP A 144 17.00 -17.74 0.84
CA ASP A 144 17.12 -18.80 1.85
C ASP A 144 17.17 -18.26 3.28
N TYR A 145 17.84 -17.11 3.45
CA TYR A 145 17.91 -16.40 4.71
C TYR A 145 16.54 -15.92 5.22
N VAL A 146 15.63 -15.57 4.32
CA VAL A 146 14.28 -15.10 4.63
C VAL A 146 13.30 -16.26 4.73
N VAL A 147 13.45 -17.28 3.91
CA VAL A 147 12.63 -18.51 3.92
C VAL A 147 12.66 -19.17 5.30
N GLN A 148 13.84 -19.30 5.92
CA GLN A 148 13.97 -19.85 7.27
C GLN A 148 13.20 -19.03 8.31
N PHE A 149 13.27 -17.71 8.23
CA PHE A 149 12.53 -16.82 9.11
C PHE A 149 11.01 -17.00 8.97
N TRP A 150 10.50 -17.06 7.73
CA TRP A 150 9.06 -17.30 7.48
C TRP A 150 8.61 -18.69 7.97
N SER A 151 9.44 -19.70 7.81
CA SER A 151 9.17 -21.06 8.33
C SER A 151 9.03 -21.07 9.86
N HIS A 152 9.95 -20.41 10.56
CA HIS A 152 9.87 -20.28 12.02
C HIS A 152 8.62 -19.51 12.45
N LEU A 153 8.30 -18.41 11.76
CA LEU A 153 7.13 -17.60 12.06
C LEU A 153 5.82 -18.37 11.80
N GLN A 154 5.75 -19.15 10.70
CA GLN A 154 4.63 -20.02 10.39
C GLN A 154 4.41 -21.07 11.47
N ASN A 155 5.49 -21.76 11.88
CA ASN A 155 5.42 -22.76 12.93
C ASN A 155 4.92 -22.18 14.25
N TRP A 156 5.40 -21.00 14.60
CA TRP A 156 4.92 -20.29 15.79
C TRP A 156 3.44 -19.91 15.66
N ILE A 157 2.99 -19.37 14.54
CA ILE A 157 1.56 -19.06 14.31
C ILE A 157 0.71 -20.33 14.46
N ASN A 158 1.14 -21.44 13.85
CA ASN A 158 0.42 -22.72 13.93
C ASN A 158 0.39 -23.27 15.36
N THR A 159 1.45 -23.07 16.16
CA THR A 159 1.46 -23.48 17.57
C THR A 159 0.47 -22.66 18.40
N VAL A 160 0.39 -21.36 18.15
CA VAL A 160 -0.50 -20.45 18.87
C VAL A 160 -1.97 -20.68 18.52
N TYR A 161 -2.26 -21.03 17.27
CA TYR A 161 -3.62 -21.24 16.73
C TYR A 161 -3.91 -22.73 16.47
N SER A 162 -3.20 -23.65 17.13
CA SER A 162 -3.13 -25.09 16.85
C SER A 162 -4.48 -25.83 16.79
N GLU A 163 -5.55 -25.26 17.31
CA GLU A 163 -6.84 -25.96 17.38
C GLU A 163 -7.71 -25.81 16.12
N ARG A 164 -7.34 -24.97 15.14
CA ARG A 164 -8.30 -24.58 14.11
C ARG A 164 -7.83 -24.61 12.66
N ILE A 165 -6.56 -24.33 12.33
CA ILE A 165 -6.15 -24.17 10.91
C ILE A 165 -4.64 -24.45 10.77
N ALA A 166 -4.26 -25.41 9.91
CA ALA A 166 -2.88 -25.51 9.42
C ALA A 166 -2.64 -24.35 8.43
N PHE A 167 -2.02 -23.30 8.90
CA PHE A 167 -1.71 -22.13 8.09
C PHE A 167 -0.37 -22.30 7.37
N HIS A 168 -0.35 -21.95 6.09
CA HIS A 168 0.86 -21.91 5.27
C HIS A 168 1.02 -20.54 4.60
N TYR A 169 2.23 -19.99 4.71
CA TYR A 169 2.57 -18.79 3.95
C TYR A 169 2.74 -19.12 2.47
N THR A 170 2.01 -18.41 1.62
CA THR A 170 2.28 -18.33 0.18
C THR A 170 3.01 -17.03 -0.12
N GLU A 171 3.71 -16.96 -1.25
CA GLU A 171 4.34 -15.71 -1.73
C GLU A 171 3.35 -14.55 -1.76
N GLN A 172 2.13 -14.81 -2.23
CA GLN A 172 1.05 -13.82 -2.27
C GLN A 172 0.66 -13.35 -0.88
N ASN A 173 0.51 -14.27 0.09
CA ASN A 173 0.15 -13.92 1.46
C ASN A 173 1.23 -13.10 2.14
N ILE A 174 2.49 -13.40 1.87
CA ILE A 174 3.63 -12.61 2.36
C ILE A 174 3.57 -11.19 1.80
N LEU A 175 3.42 -11.05 0.48
CA LEU A 175 3.51 -9.75 -0.17
C LEU A 175 2.25 -8.89 0.03
N PHE A 176 1.06 -9.48 -0.13
CA PHE A 176 -0.21 -8.75 -0.19
C PHE A 176 -1.09 -8.94 1.04
N GLY A 177 -0.85 -9.99 1.83
CA GLY A 177 -1.71 -10.42 2.92
C GLY A 177 -2.85 -11.33 2.45
N ILE A 178 -3.50 -11.98 3.42
CA ILE A 178 -4.63 -12.89 3.21
C ILE A 178 -5.88 -12.07 2.89
N ASN A 179 -6.61 -12.47 1.86
CA ASN A 179 -7.80 -11.75 1.37
C ASN A 179 -9.09 -12.31 1.94
N ASP A 180 -9.20 -12.41 3.25
CA ASP A 180 -10.45 -12.68 3.93
C ASP A 180 -10.67 -11.71 5.09
N ALA A 181 -11.89 -11.68 5.64
CA ALA A 181 -12.27 -10.76 6.69
C ALA A 181 -12.22 -11.39 8.10
N THR A 182 -11.63 -12.58 8.24
CA THR A 182 -11.55 -13.27 9.54
C THR A 182 -10.62 -12.54 10.50
N GLU A 183 -10.84 -12.70 11.80
CA GLU A 183 -9.95 -12.13 12.81
C GLU A 183 -8.55 -12.76 12.72
N PHE A 184 -8.46 -14.06 12.39
CA PHE A 184 -7.19 -14.74 12.15
C PHE A 184 -6.39 -14.05 11.04
N SER A 185 -7.00 -13.80 9.89
CA SER A 185 -6.33 -13.17 8.75
C SER A 185 -5.90 -11.74 9.04
N LYS A 186 -6.68 -10.98 9.81
CA LYS A 186 -6.27 -9.64 10.26
C LYS A 186 -5.02 -9.71 11.13
N VAL A 187 -4.96 -10.66 12.06
CA VAL A 187 -3.82 -10.89 12.94
C VAL A 187 -2.59 -11.29 12.12
N VAL A 188 -2.72 -12.31 11.26
CA VAL A 188 -1.62 -12.78 10.42
C VAL A 188 -1.12 -11.68 9.47
N ASN A 189 -2.02 -10.90 8.88
CA ASN A 189 -1.67 -9.77 8.01
C ASN A 189 -0.86 -8.71 8.75
N TYR A 190 -1.24 -8.39 9.99
CA TYR A 190 -0.50 -7.45 10.82
C TYR A 190 0.89 -7.99 11.17
N ILE A 191 0.99 -9.25 11.62
CA ILE A 191 2.26 -9.90 11.93
C ILE A 191 3.16 -9.91 10.69
N SER A 192 2.61 -10.31 9.54
CA SER A 192 3.34 -10.35 8.27
C SER A 192 3.84 -8.98 7.83
N LEU A 193 3.08 -7.92 8.10
CA LEU A 193 3.51 -6.55 7.83
C LEU A 193 4.71 -6.15 8.70
N ILE A 194 4.66 -6.45 10.00
CA ILE A 194 5.78 -6.20 10.91
C ILE A 194 6.99 -7.06 10.51
N ALA A 195 6.77 -8.33 10.13
CA ALA A 195 7.82 -9.23 9.69
C ALA A 195 8.54 -8.71 8.42
N LYS A 196 7.79 -8.26 7.42
CA LYS A 196 8.37 -7.61 6.23
C LYS A 196 9.17 -6.36 6.59
N TYR A 197 8.65 -5.54 7.50
CA TYR A 197 9.36 -4.34 7.95
C TYR A 197 10.64 -4.69 8.71
N PHE A 198 10.61 -5.74 9.55
CA PHE A 198 11.78 -6.28 10.24
C PHE A 198 12.83 -6.80 9.26
N ILE A 199 12.43 -7.61 8.27
CA ILE A 199 13.32 -8.09 7.21
C ILE A 199 13.96 -6.91 6.49
N TYR A 200 13.16 -5.92 6.07
CA TYR A 200 13.63 -4.75 5.35
C TYR A 200 14.68 -3.96 6.13
N THR A 201 14.41 -3.69 7.40
CA THR A 201 15.34 -2.89 8.23
C THR A 201 16.62 -3.64 8.61
N ASN A 202 16.61 -4.97 8.61
CA ASN A 202 17.78 -5.77 8.96
C ASN A 202 18.62 -6.17 7.74
N ARG A 203 18.01 -6.48 6.61
CA ARG A 203 18.77 -6.81 5.38
C ARG A 203 19.59 -5.66 4.81
N LEU A 204 19.24 -4.42 5.13
CA LEU A 204 20.04 -3.24 4.74
C LEU A 204 21.25 -2.99 5.65
N LYS A 205 21.40 -3.76 6.73
CA LYS A 205 22.53 -3.67 7.64
C LYS A 205 23.43 -4.87 7.40
N SER A 206 24.72 -4.64 7.24
CA SER A 206 25.72 -5.71 7.19
C SER A 206 25.73 -6.51 8.50
N ASN A 207 25.76 -7.86 8.42
CA ASN A 207 25.92 -8.80 9.55
C ASN A 207 24.73 -8.97 10.52
N HIS A 208 23.50 -8.71 10.12
CA HIS A 208 22.35 -8.97 11.01
C HIS A 208 21.64 -10.29 10.70
N VAL A 209 21.50 -11.12 11.74
CA VAL A 209 20.67 -12.33 11.71
C VAL A 209 19.20 -11.96 11.93
N LEU A 210 18.27 -12.59 11.19
CA LEU A 210 16.83 -12.45 11.42
C LEU A 210 16.43 -13.30 12.65
N ASP A 211 16.77 -12.79 13.84
CA ASP A 211 16.49 -13.45 15.10
C ASP A 211 15.03 -13.30 15.53
N MET A 212 14.38 -14.43 15.86
CA MET A 212 12.98 -14.46 16.27
C MET A 212 12.73 -13.74 17.62
N ARG A 213 13.68 -13.76 18.55
CA ARG A 213 13.53 -13.04 19.84
C ARG A 213 13.48 -11.53 19.62
N THR A 214 14.37 -11.03 18.78
CA THR A 214 14.39 -9.61 18.37
C THR A 214 13.10 -9.25 17.65
N PHE A 215 12.63 -10.10 16.73
CA PHE A 215 11.36 -9.90 16.05
C PHE A 215 10.18 -9.81 17.03
N PHE A 216 10.05 -10.73 17.97
CA PHE A 216 8.96 -10.71 18.96
C PHE A 216 9.01 -9.48 19.87
N SER A 217 10.20 -9.02 20.23
CA SER A 217 10.36 -7.77 20.99
C SER A 217 9.82 -6.57 20.21
N ILE A 218 10.12 -6.50 18.92
CA ILE A 218 9.60 -5.46 18.03
C ILE A 218 8.08 -5.60 17.85
N LEU A 219 7.58 -6.81 17.67
CA LEU A 219 6.14 -7.07 17.54
C LEU A 219 5.38 -6.61 18.79
N LYS A 220 5.86 -6.94 19.99
CA LYS A 220 5.28 -6.47 21.27
C LYS A 220 5.27 -4.94 21.34
N TYR A 221 6.36 -4.30 20.98
CA TYR A 221 6.43 -2.84 20.97
C TYR A 221 5.42 -2.21 20.00
N LYS A 222 5.32 -2.74 18.77
CA LYS A 222 4.36 -2.27 17.76
C LYS A 222 2.91 -2.47 18.20
N LEU A 223 2.59 -3.58 18.83
CA LEU A 223 1.27 -3.83 19.40
C LEU A 223 0.89 -2.81 20.49
N ARG A 224 1.83 -2.41 21.34
CA ARG A 224 1.60 -1.34 22.33
C ARG A 224 1.28 0.00 21.68
N ILE A 225 1.95 0.33 20.57
CA ILE A 225 1.65 1.55 19.79
C ILE A 225 0.23 1.49 19.25
N GLU A 226 -0.15 0.40 18.58
CA GLU A 226 -1.49 0.22 18.03
C GLU A 226 -2.59 0.28 19.11
N LYS A 227 -2.35 -0.33 20.28
CA LYS A 227 -3.24 -0.25 21.44
C LYS A 227 -3.46 1.20 21.88
N ASN A 228 -2.38 1.97 22.01
CA ASN A 228 -2.48 3.37 22.42
C ASN A 228 -3.23 4.23 21.39
N ILE A 229 -3.01 3.99 20.08
CA ILE A 229 -3.73 4.68 19.01
C ILE A 229 -5.22 4.31 19.04
N SER A 230 -5.54 3.03 19.22
CA SER A 230 -6.92 2.54 19.28
C SER A 230 -7.67 3.15 20.46
N THR A 231 -7.05 3.16 21.65
CA THR A 231 -7.63 3.75 22.86
C THR A 231 -7.92 5.24 22.67
N LYS A 232 -6.99 6.01 22.09
CA LYS A 232 -7.18 7.43 21.80
C LYS A 232 -8.32 7.69 20.80
N ASN A 233 -8.47 6.82 19.82
CA ASN A 233 -9.48 6.95 18.78
C ASN A 233 -10.82 6.31 19.12
N LYS A 234 -10.99 5.75 20.33
CA LYS A 234 -12.19 5.01 20.77
C LYS A 234 -12.62 3.92 19.76
N SER A 235 -11.64 3.25 19.13
CA SER A 235 -11.88 2.24 18.11
C SER A 235 -12.01 0.86 18.74
N THR A 236 -13.22 0.34 18.81
CA THR A 236 -13.51 -1.02 19.33
C THR A 236 -12.97 -2.14 18.43
N HIS A 237 -12.69 -1.84 17.17
CA HIS A 237 -12.21 -2.82 16.19
C HIS A 237 -10.84 -3.41 16.55
N PHE A 238 -9.97 -2.61 17.18
CA PHE A 238 -8.61 -3.02 17.56
C PHE A 238 -8.54 -3.72 18.92
N ASP A 239 -9.49 -3.45 19.81
CA ASP A 239 -9.51 -4.02 21.15
C ASP A 239 -9.66 -5.54 21.13
N LYS A 240 -10.48 -6.05 20.21
CA LYS A 240 -10.69 -7.50 20.04
C LYS A 240 -9.42 -8.19 19.53
N PHE A 241 -8.76 -7.55 18.57
CA PHE A 241 -7.48 -7.97 18.00
C PHE A 241 -6.36 -8.01 19.07
N ILE A 242 -6.23 -6.97 19.90
CA ILE A 242 -5.19 -6.88 20.93
C ILE A 242 -5.41 -7.93 22.03
N ARG A 243 -6.65 -8.17 22.45
CA ARG A 243 -6.96 -9.23 23.43
C ARG A 243 -6.54 -10.60 22.95
N THR A 244 -6.71 -10.90 21.67
CA THR A 244 -6.23 -12.14 21.06
C THR A 244 -4.71 -12.25 21.17
N PHE A 245 -3.98 -11.14 21.02
CA PHE A 245 -2.52 -11.09 21.14
C PHE A 245 -2.03 -11.16 22.59
N GLU A 246 -2.72 -10.53 23.54
CA GLU A 246 -2.36 -10.57 24.97
C GLU A 246 -2.50 -11.99 25.56
N ALA A 247 -3.35 -12.82 24.95
CA ALA A 247 -3.52 -14.22 25.31
C ALA A 247 -2.43 -15.15 24.74
N ILE A 248 -1.55 -14.64 23.86
CA ILE A 248 -0.50 -15.44 23.23
C ILE A 248 0.75 -15.46 24.13
N PRO A 249 1.21 -16.63 24.62
CA PRO A 249 2.49 -16.75 25.30
C PRO A 249 3.62 -16.48 24.28
N MET A 250 4.33 -15.38 24.50
CA MET A 250 5.48 -14.95 23.68
C MET A 250 6.76 -15.05 24.48
#